data_47fe249f136fd94bfd5b3fc5eb747524
#
_entry.id   47fe249f136fd94bfd5b3fc5eb747524
#
_cell.length_a   1.000
_cell.length_b   1.000
_cell.length_c   1.000
_cell.angle_alpha   90.00
_cell.angle_beta   90.00
_cell.angle_gamma   90.00
#
_symmetry.space_group_name_H-M   'P 1'
#
loop_
_entity.id
_entity.type
_entity.pdbx_description
1 polymer ?
#
loop_
_entity_poly.entity_id
_entity_poly.type
_entity_poly.pdbx_seq_one_letter_code
_entity_poly.pdbx_strand_id
1 'polypeptide(L)'
;MRLADYCSAEEWKRIKDFADTKETPFLVVDLEIIKQKYEELTTCFPMAKVHYALKANPGKPVIELLRDLGSNFDIASIYELDKVLATGVEPERISYGNTIKKAAHIKYAYDKGVRLYATDSKADLQSIAENAPGSKVFVRILVEGGETAEWPLSRKFGCHPDMAIDLLVQAKLLGLIPYGISFHVGSQQKDIAVWDAALSKVKYMFDWMRLEEGVILKMINMGGGFPANYISEVNPIQVYAEEILRYLHDDHGDDLPELILEPGRSLVGESGVLVSEVVLISRKSRTDLKRWIYTDVGLFQGLIETMGEAIKYPIYTEKMDNKEAEGSVVLAGPTCDSTDIMYENANYHLPHNLAVGDRLYWMTTGAYTTSYSSVEFNGFPPLKTYFIGCGKEEEKN
;
A
#
# COMPACT_ATOMS: atom_id res chain seq x y z
N MET A 1 -0.84 -17.53 -17.64
CA MET A 1 -1.48 -16.25 -17.27
C MET A 1 -2.29 -15.75 -18.46
N ARG A 2 -3.45 -15.13 -18.26
CA ARG A 2 -4.19 -14.44 -19.33
C ARG A 2 -4.21 -12.96 -18.99
N LEU A 3 -3.90 -12.11 -19.95
CA LEU A 3 -3.92 -10.65 -19.76
C LEU A 3 -5.29 -10.15 -19.26
N ALA A 4 -6.37 -10.72 -19.78
CA ALA A 4 -7.75 -10.36 -19.42
C ALA A 4 -8.11 -10.63 -17.93
N ASP A 5 -7.29 -11.37 -17.19
CA ASP A 5 -7.48 -11.56 -15.74
C ASP A 5 -7.00 -10.35 -14.94
N TYR A 6 -6.21 -9.43 -15.54
CA TYR A 6 -5.56 -8.30 -14.87
C TYR A 6 -5.86 -6.94 -15.49
N CYS A 7 -6.37 -6.91 -16.72
CA CYS A 7 -6.56 -5.69 -17.47
C CYS A 7 -7.63 -5.90 -18.52
N SER A 8 -8.58 -4.98 -18.63
CA SER A 8 -9.54 -4.98 -19.74
C SER A 8 -8.87 -4.65 -21.07
N ALA A 9 -9.50 -4.97 -22.17
CA ALA A 9 -8.95 -4.67 -23.50
C ALA A 9 -8.77 -3.15 -23.75
N GLU A 10 -9.62 -2.32 -23.15
CA GLU A 10 -9.54 -0.87 -23.26
C GLU A 10 -8.38 -0.29 -22.44
N GLU A 11 -8.23 -0.74 -21.19
CA GLU A 11 -7.10 -0.38 -20.32
C GLU A 11 -5.79 -0.81 -20.93
N TRP A 12 -5.72 -2.06 -21.41
CA TRP A 12 -4.52 -2.56 -22.08
C TRP A 12 -4.17 -1.73 -23.31
N LYS A 13 -5.15 -1.36 -24.11
CA LYS A 13 -4.91 -0.52 -25.29
C LYS A 13 -4.30 0.82 -24.89
N ARG A 14 -4.82 1.51 -23.87
CA ARG A 14 -4.26 2.78 -23.39
C ARG A 14 -2.82 2.63 -22.93
N ILE A 15 -2.56 1.58 -22.11
CA ILE A 15 -1.22 1.31 -21.58
C ILE A 15 -0.25 0.97 -22.72
N LYS A 16 -0.65 0.10 -23.64
CA LYS A 16 0.19 -0.37 -24.74
C LYS A 16 0.52 0.73 -25.72
N ASP A 17 -0.48 1.52 -26.16
CA ASP A 17 -0.29 2.65 -27.07
C ASP A 17 0.72 3.65 -26.47
N PHE A 18 0.66 3.90 -25.19
CA PHE A 18 1.63 4.73 -24.48
C PHE A 18 3.00 4.06 -24.37
N ALA A 19 3.05 2.81 -23.94
CA ALA A 19 4.28 2.07 -23.70
C ALA A 19 5.14 1.94 -24.97
N ASP A 20 4.51 1.80 -26.14
CA ASP A 20 5.22 1.68 -27.40
C ASP A 20 6.00 2.95 -27.80
N THR A 21 5.71 4.08 -27.16
CA THR A 21 6.40 5.36 -27.41
C THR A 21 7.60 5.61 -26.50
N LYS A 22 7.84 4.75 -25.49
CA LYS A 22 8.85 4.98 -24.44
C LYS A 22 9.94 3.91 -24.45
N GLU A 23 11.15 4.31 -24.06
CA GLU A 23 12.25 3.40 -23.80
C GLU A 23 12.14 2.81 -22.37
N THR A 24 12.42 1.51 -22.25
CA THR A 24 12.44 0.79 -20.98
C THR A 24 13.68 1.15 -20.14
N PRO A 25 13.68 0.93 -18.82
CA PRO A 25 12.53 0.56 -17.99
C PRO A 25 11.72 1.79 -17.55
N PHE A 26 10.42 1.61 -17.36
CA PHE A 26 9.55 2.65 -16.80
C PHE A 26 8.28 2.05 -16.16
N LEU A 27 7.66 2.82 -15.28
CA LEU A 27 6.35 2.53 -14.71
C LEU A 27 5.31 3.43 -15.37
N VAL A 28 4.21 2.87 -15.86
CA VAL A 28 3.01 3.61 -16.23
C VAL A 28 1.91 3.37 -15.20
N VAL A 29 1.25 4.44 -14.77
CA VAL A 29 0.14 4.41 -13.80
C VAL A 29 -1.10 4.98 -14.49
N ASP A 30 -2.15 4.18 -14.61
CA ASP A 30 -3.45 4.60 -15.15
C ASP A 30 -4.34 5.15 -14.03
N LEU A 31 -4.60 6.44 -14.06
CA LEU A 31 -5.39 7.16 -13.08
C LEU A 31 -6.88 6.79 -13.11
N GLU A 32 -7.40 6.33 -14.25
CA GLU A 32 -8.79 5.87 -14.34
C GLU A 32 -9.02 4.63 -13.47
N ILE A 33 -8.04 3.72 -13.40
CA ILE A 33 -8.12 2.54 -12.53
C ILE A 33 -8.13 2.96 -11.06
N ILE A 34 -7.31 3.94 -10.66
CA ILE A 34 -7.31 4.46 -9.28
C ILE A 34 -8.69 5.05 -8.93
N LYS A 35 -9.26 5.83 -9.84
CA LYS A 35 -10.60 6.41 -9.65
C LYS A 35 -11.65 5.32 -9.45
N GLN A 36 -11.67 4.31 -10.31
CA GLN A 36 -12.61 3.19 -10.20
C GLN A 36 -12.47 2.45 -8.87
N LYS A 37 -11.23 2.14 -8.44
CA LYS A 37 -10.97 1.47 -7.15
C LYS A 37 -11.38 2.31 -5.94
N TYR A 38 -11.20 3.62 -6.01
CA TYR A 38 -11.66 4.53 -4.96
C TYR A 38 -13.20 4.57 -4.87
N GLU A 39 -13.88 4.70 -6.01
CA GLU A 39 -15.35 4.69 -6.10
C GLU A 39 -15.93 3.34 -5.63
N GLU A 40 -15.32 2.23 -6.01
CA GLU A 40 -15.68 0.89 -5.56
C GLU A 40 -15.55 0.77 -4.03
N LEU A 41 -14.41 1.17 -3.46
CA LEU A 41 -14.17 1.13 -2.02
C LEU A 41 -15.17 1.98 -1.23
N THR A 42 -15.42 3.21 -1.68
CA THR A 42 -16.34 4.12 -1.00
C THR A 42 -17.80 3.71 -1.14
N THR A 43 -18.16 2.99 -2.21
CA THR A 43 -19.46 2.37 -2.37
C THR A 43 -19.66 1.21 -1.38
N CYS A 44 -18.61 0.40 -1.18
CA CYS A 44 -18.67 -0.73 -0.25
C CYS A 44 -18.64 -0.31 1.23
N PHE A 45 -17.97 0.80 1.56
CA PHE A 45 -17.85 1.35 2.91
C PHE A 45 -18.38 2.79 2.99
N PRO A 46 -19.70 3.04 2.77
CA PRO A 46 -20.23 4.39 2.61
C PRO A 46 -20.12 5.26 3.88
N MET A 47 -19.99 4.65 5.08
CA MET A 47 -19.82 5.37 6.34
C MET A 47 -18.34 5.59 6.71
N ALA A 48 -17.39 4.96 6.02
CA ALA A 48 -15.97 5.08 6.37
C ALA A 48 -15.31 6.25 5.63
N LYS A 49 -14.41 6.93 6.35
CA LYS A 49 -13.51 7.92 5.75
C LYS A 49 -12.27 7.21 5.22
N VAL A 50 -11.99 7.41 3.95
CA VAL A 50 -10.74 6.93 3.34
C VAL A 50 -9.62 7.90 3.65
N HIS A 51 -8.57 7.44 4.29
CA HIS A 51 -7.29 8.11 4.48
C HIS A 51 -6.24 7.39 3.61
N TYR A 52 -6.04 7.85 2.40
CA TYR A 52 -5.09 7.21 1.49
C TYR A 52 -3.70 7.12 2.10
N ALA A 53 -3.14 5.91 2.20
CA ALA A 53 -1.78 5.68 2.70
C ALA A 53 -0.74 6.10 1.65
N LEU A 54 -0.22 7.33 1.81
CA LEU A 54 0.59 8.00 0.79
C LEU A 54 1.84 7.22 0.39
N LYS A 55 2.42 6.47 1.33
CA LYS A 55 3.60 5.60 1.12
C LYS A 55 3.46 4.62 -0.05
N ALA A 56 2.23 4.24 -0.40
CA ALA A 56 2.00 3.28 -1.48
C ALA A 56 2.37 3.88 -2.85
N ASN A 57 1.94 5.10 -3.12
CA ASN A 57 2.32 5.85 -4.32
C ASN A 57 2.17 7.37 -4.06
N PRO A 58 3.28 8.09 -3.77
CA PRO A 58 3.25 9.52 -3.47
C PRO A 58 3.31 10.41 -4.72
N GLY A 59 2.93 9.90 -5.87
CA GLY A 59 2.89 10.63 -7.12
C GLY A 59 1.91 11.81 -7.05
N LYS A 60 2.35 13.00 -7.46
CA LYS A 60 1.50 14.20 -7.43
C LYS A 60 0.16 14.02 -8.15
N PRO A 61 0.10 13.41 -9.35
CA PRO A 61 -1.18 13.17 -10.03
C PRO A 61 -2.13 12.25 -9.25
N VAL A 62 -1.61 11.28 -8.49
CA VAL A 62 -2.40 10.40 -7.63
C VAL A 62 -2.99 11.19 -6.46
N ILE A 63 -2.18 12.05 -5.80
CA ILE A 63 -2.64 12.89 -4.70
C ILE A 63 -3.74 13.84 -5.16
N GLU A 64 -3.53 14.52 -6.30
CA GLU A 64 -4.52 15.44 -6.87
C GLU A 64 -5.82 14.74 -7.21
N LEU A 65 -5.78 13.59 -7.86
CA LEU A 65 -6.96 12.79 -8.18
C LEU A 65 -7.73 12.40 -6.90
N LEU A 66 -7.06 11.82 -5.92
CA LEU A 66 -7.69 11.38 -4.68
C LEU A 66 -8.19 12.57 -3.83
N ARG A 67 -7.50 13.72 -3.84
CA ARG A 67 -8.01 14.97 -3.26
C ARG A 67 -9.34 15.36 -3.85
N ASP A 68 -9.43 15.36 -5.19
CA ASP A 68 -10.61 15.79 -5.95
C ASP A 68 -11.79 14.82 -5.78
N LEU A 69 -11.50 13.54 -5.55
CA LEU A 69 -12.48 12.51 -5.20
C LEU A 69 -12.92 12.57 -3.72
N GLY A 70 -12.33 13.44 -2.89
CA GLY A 70 -12.73 13.63 -1.49
C GLY A 70 -11.97 12.77 -0.48
N SER A 71 -10.91 12.07 -0.86
CA SER A 71 -10.07 11.28 0.07
C SER A 71 -9.39 12.17 1.10
N ASN A 72 -9.23 11.65 2.31
CA ASN A 72 -8.25 12.12 3.28
C ASN A 72 -6.91 11.40 3.04
N PHE A 73 -5.87 11.76 3.82
CA PHE A 73 -4.52 11.26 3.61
C PHE A 73 -3.88 10.81 4.92
N ASP A 74 -3.29 9.62 4.92
CA ASP A 74 -2.41 9.16 5.99
C ASP A 74 -0.95 9.38 5.60
N ILE A 75 -0.22 10.15 6.41
CA ILE A 75 1.18 10.45 6.19
C ILE A 75 2.09 9.76 7.20
N ALA A 76 3.28 9.38 6.75
CA ALA A 76 4.31 8.77 7.59
C ALA A 76 5.48 9.74 7.93
N SER A 77 5.54 10.92 7.31
CA SER A 77 6.62 11.88 7.50
C SER A 77 6.20 13.31 7.11
N ILE A 78 6.99 14.31 7.55
CA ILE A 78 6.79 15.70 7.12
C ILE A 78 7.04 15.90 5.62
N TYR A 79 7.85 15.06 5.01
CA TYR A 79 8.11 15.10 3.56
C TYR A 79 6.87 14.68 2.77
N GLU A 80 6.11 13.72 3.27
CA GLU A 80 4.80 13.36 2.73
C GLU A 80 3.76 14.46 3.02
N LEU A 81 3.79 15.06 4.21
CA LEU A 81 2.94 16.21 4.55
C LEU A 81 3.10 17.33 3.52
N ASP A 82 4.33 17.70 3.23
CA ASP A 82 4.61 18.79 2.28
C ASP A 82 4.10 18.46 0.87
N LYS A 83 4.24 17.21 0.43
CA LYS A 83 3.68 16.76 -0.86
C LYS A 83 2.16 16.90 -0.92
N VAL A 84 1.47 16.49 0.15
CA VAL A 84 0.01 16.58 0.22
C VAL A 84 -0.45 18.03 0.27
N LEU A 85 0.14 18.85 1.14
CA LEU A 85 -0.21 20.28 1.25
C LEU A 85 0.06 21.05 -0.04
N ALA A 86 1.12 20.70 -0.76
CA ALA A 86 1.46 21.34 -2.04
C ALA A 86 0.38 21.12 -3.13
N THR A 87 -0.51 20.15 -2.97
CA THR A 87 -1.66 19.94 -3.86
C THR A 87 -2.92 20.69 -3.42
N GLY A 88 -2.87 21.45 -2.31
CA GLY A 88 -4.00 22.21 -1.79
C GLY A 88 -4.98 21.39 -0.93
N VAL A 89 -4.55 20.26 -0.37
CA VAL A 89 -5.34 19.50 0.62
C VAL A 89 -5.33 20.26 1.94
N GLU A 90 -6.52 20.41 2.55
CA GLU A 90 -6.65 21.05 3.86
C GLU A 90 -6.08 20.15 4.98
N PRO A 91 -5.35 20.73 5.96
CA PRO A 91 -4.69 19.95 7.03
C PRO A 91 -5.62 19.05 7.85
N GLU A 92 -6.89 19.41 7.97
CA GLU A 92 -7.91 18.64 8.68
C GLU A 92 -8.20 17.29 8.02
N ARG A 93 -7.84 17.15 6.75
CA ARG A 93 -7.94 15.89 5.97
C ARG A 93 -6.70 15.01 6.11
N ILE A 94 -5.78 15.34 7.03
CA ILE A 94 -4.51 14.63 7.17
C ILE A 94 -4.39 14.01 8.56
N SER A 95 -4.06 12.72 8.62
CA SER A 95 -3.62 12.02 9.82
C SER A 95 -2.11 11.74 9.76
N TYR A 96 -1.42 11.86 10.90
CA TYR A 96 -0.03 11.45 11.03
C TYR A 96 0.03 10.05 11.62
N GLY A 97 -0.06 9.02 10.77
CA GLY A 97 -0.23 7.62 11.17
C GLY A 97 1.04 6.88 11.57
N ASN A 98 2.22 7.47 11.35
CA ASN A 98 3.47 6.85 11.83
C ASN A 98 3.66 7.09 13.33
N THR A 99 3.83 6.01 14.10
CA THR A 99 4.08 6.07 15.55
C THR A 99 5.53 6.48 15.90
N ILE A 100 6.43 6.56 14.92
CA ILE A 100 7.81 6.98 15.10
C ILE A 100 8.00 8.38 14.51
N LYS A 101 8.12 9.40 15.38
CA LYS A 101 8.19 10.80 14.99
C LYS A 101 9.26 11.54 15.80
N LYS A 102 10.02 12.43 15.17
CA LYS A 102 10.87 13.39 15.89
C LYS A 102 9.99 14.49 16.49
N ALA A 103 10.32 14.99 17.67
CA ALA A 103 9.62 16.11 18.31
C ALA A 103 9.48 17.33 17.37
N ALA A 104 10.56 17.70 16.66
CA ALA A 104 10.52 18.76 15.67
C ALA A 104 9.55 18.50 14.50
N HIS A 105 9.35 17.23 14.11
CA HIS A 105 8.40 16.86 13.05
C HIS A 105 6.96 16.90 13.54
N ILE A 106 6.71 16.55 14.81
CA ILE A 106 5.39 16.70 15.44
C ILE A 106 5.01 18.17 15.48
N LYS A 107 5.93 19.02 15.97
CA LYS A 107 5.71 20.46 16.00
C LYS A 107 5.46 21.03 14.61
N TYR A 108 6.27 20.65 13.63
CA TYR A 108 6.10 21.10 12.24
C TYR A 108 4.71 20.76 11.69
N ALA A 109 4.27 19.51 11.86
CA ALA A 109 2.95 19.07 11.40
C ALA A 109 1.82 19.82 12.14
N TYR A 110 1.97 20.06 13.45
CA TYR A 110 1.03 20.86 14.25
C TYR A 110 0.93 22.29 13.76
N ASP A 111 2.08 22.94 13.50
CA ASP A 111 2.15 24.32 12.99
C ASP A 111 1.51 24.43 11.58
N LYS A 112 1.53 23.34 10.79
CA LYS A 112 0.84 23.23 9.49
C LYS A 112 -0.65 22.90 9.60
N GLY A 113 -1.18 22.68 10.79
CA GLY A 113 -2.61 22.45 11.02
C GLY A 113 -3.02 21.01 11.24
N VAL A 114 -2.13 20.03 11.19
CA VAL A 114 -2.46 18.63 11.49
C VAL A 114 -2.85 18.48 12.97
N ARG A 115 -3.94 17.75 13.23
CA ARG A 115 -4.50 17.59 14.59
C ARG A 115 -4.86 16.14 14.95
N LEU A 116 -4.53 15.16 14.10
CA LEU A 116 -4.81 13.74 14.33
C LEU A 116 -3.51 12.93 14.23
N TYR A 117 -3.09 12.30 15.35
CA TYR A 117 -1.79 11.64 15.49
C TYR A 117 -1.96 10.21 16.00
N ALA A 118 -1.26 9.27 15.37
CA ALA A 118 -1.07 7.91 15.87
C ALA A 118 0.02 7.87 16.95
N THR A 119 -0.17 7.00 17.93
CA THR A 119 0.88 6.66 18.92
C THR A 119 0.77 5.21 19.35
N ASP A 120 1.85 4.65 19.92
CA ASP A 120 1.88 3.30 20.52
C ASP A 120 2.84 3.22 21.70
N SER A 121 3.32 4.38 22.20
CA SER A 121 4.29 4.42 23.28
C SER A 121 4.18 5.67 24.13
N LYS A 122 4.56 5.56 25.44
CA LYS A 122 4.54 6.67 26.38
C LYS A 122 5.44 7.83 25.98
N ALA A 123 6.61 7.52 25.42
CA ALA A 123 7.56 8.53 24.99
C ALA A 123 7.06 9.35 23.80
N ASP A 124 6.45 8.70 22.82
CA ASP A 124 5.85 9.40 21.67
C ASP A 124 4.62 10.19 22.08
N LEU A 125 3.76 9.63 22.93
CA LEU A 125 2.58 10.33 23.48
C LEU A 125 2.99 11.62 24.24
N GLN A 126 4.03 11.54 25.08
CA GLN A 126 4.57 12.71 25.77
C GLN A 126 5.09 13.76 24.77
N SER A 127 5.80 13.30 23.74
CA SER A 127 6.31 14.19 22.69
C SER A 127 5.16 14.86 21.91
N ILE A 128 4.05 14.16 21.66
CA ILE A 128 2.87 14.74 21.04
C ILE A 128 2.26 15.81 21.96
N ALA A 129 2.12 15.54 23.25
CA ALA A 129 1.55 16.50 24.21
C ALA A 129 2.36 17.80 24.29
N GLU A 130 3.69 17.69 24.24
CA GLU A 130 4.61 18.84 24.32
C GLU A 130 4.65 19.67 23.01
N ASN A 131 4.51 19.03 21.85
CA ASN A 131 4.73 19.65 20.54
C ASN A 131 3.47 19.86 19.71
N ALA A 132 2.36 19.21 20.08
CA ALA A 132 1.05 19.32 19.43
C ALA A 132 -0.09 19.34 20.48
N PRO A 133 -0.10 20.29 21.42
CA PRO A 133 -1.05 20.32 22.53
C PRO A 133 -2.50 20.37 22.04
N GLY A 134 -3.40 19.67 22.77
CA GLY A 134 -4.82 19.60 22.44
C GLY A 134 -5.18 18.77 21.22
N SER A 135 -4.20 18.12 20.59
CA SER A 135 -4.45 17.27 19.43
C SER A 135 -5.22 15.99 19.78
N LYS A 136 -5.93 15.46 18.79
CA LYS A 136 -6.54 14.14 18.84
C LYS A 136 -5.45 13.08 18.68
N VAL A 137 -5.51 12.06 19.53
CA VAL A 137 -4.62 10.90 19.46
C VAL A 137 -5.41 9.61 19.34
N PHE A 138 -4.91 8.70 18.53
CA PHE A 138 -5.39 7.34 18.48
C PHE A 138 -4.22 6.37 18.71
N VAL A 139 -4.51 5.29 19.44
CA VAL A 139 -3.48 4.34 19.80
C VAL A 139 -3.52 3.14 18.86
N ARG A 140 -2.36 2.82 18.30
CA ARG A 140 -2.21 1.63 17.45
C ARG A 140 -1.96 0.40 18.30
N ILE A 141 -2.78 -0.64 18.09
CA ILE A 141 -2.64 -1.92 18.78
C ILE A 141 -1.99 -2.99 17.91
N LEU A 142 -1.38 -3.97 18.57
CA LEU A 142 -0.95 -5.22 17.96
C LEU A 142 -2.17 -6.11 17.70
N VAL A 143 -2.20 -6.71 16.52
CA VAL A 143 -3.20 -7.72 16.15
C VAL A 143 -2.50 -9.04 15.84
N GLU A 144 -3.20 -10.14 16.09
CA GLU A 144 -2.78 -11.50 15.74
C GLU A 144 -3.27 -11.85 14.33
N GLY A 145 -2.66 -12.86 13.69
CA GLY A 145 -3.03 -13.28 12.34
C GLY A 145 -2.40 -12.43 11.22
N GLY A 146 -1.61 -11.42 11.56
CA GLY A 146 -0.90 -10.63 10.55
C GLY A 146 0.16 -11.41 9.77
N GLU A 147 0.57 -12.57 10.27
CA GLU A 147 1.47 -13.51 9.61
C GLU A 147 0.83 -14.24 8.41
N THR A 148 -0.50 -14.24 8.29
CA THR A 148 -1.21 -14.80 7.13
C THR A 148 -1.21 -13.89 5.91
N ALA A 149 -0.79 -12.62 6.09
CA ALA A 149 -0.61 -11.68 4.99
C ALA A 149 0.60 -12.05 4.12
N GLU A 150 0.54 -11.79 2.82
CA GLU A 150 1.69 -12.03 1.91
C GLU A 150 2.89 -11.12 2.25
N TRP A 151 2.63 -9.90 2.75
CA TRP A 151 3.64 -9.03 3.34
C TRP A 151 3.31 -8.78 4.82
N PRO A 152 3.73 -9.69 5.71
CA PRO A 152 3.35 -9.66 7.11
C PRO A 152 3.96 -8.46 7.84
N LEU A 153 3.25 -7.97 8.85
CA LEU A 153 3.78 -6.96 9.75
C LEU A 153 4.67 -7.60 10.80
N SER A 154 5.79 -6.95 11.08
CA SER A 154 6.60 -7.25 12.26
C SER A 154 5.99 -6.60 13.51
N ARG A 155 6.49 -6.99 14.70
CA ARG A 155 6.14 -6.37 15.98
C ARG A 155 6.79 -4.97 16.17
N LYS A 156 7.16 -4.32 15.08
CA LYS A 156 7.76 -2.97 15.10
C LYS A 156 6.78 -1.89 15.56
N PHE A 157 5.50 -2.06 15.28
CA PHE A 157 4.45 -1.09 15.53
C PHE A 157 3.33 -1.70 16.36
N GLY A 158 2.70 -0.84 17.16
CA GLY A 158 1.56 -1.19 17.99
C GLY A 158 1.95 -1.67 19.38
N CYS A 159 1.01 -1.57 20.31
CA CYS A 159 1.15 -2.04 21.68
C CYS A 159 0.02 -3.02 22.04
N HIS A 160 0.16 -3.71 23.16
CA HIS A 160 -0.89 -4.58 23.69
C HIS A 160 -2.09 -3.75 24.21
N PRO A 161 -3.31 -4.32 24.26
CA PRO A 161 -4.51 -3.62 24.71
C PRO A 161 -4.40 -2.96 26.10
N ASP A 162 -3.74 -3.58 27.05
CA ASP A 162 -3.50 -3.03 28.39
C ASP A 162 -2.67 -1.73 28.33
N MET A 163 -1.58 -1.75 27.56
CA MET A 163 -0.78 -0.56 27.33
C MET A 163 -1.57 0.50 26.54
N ALA A 164 -2.42 0.11 25.61
CA ALA A 164 -3.22 1.05 24.83
C ALA A 164 -4.24 1.78 25.72
N ILE A 165 -4.88 1.09 26.64
CA ILE A 165 -5.75 1.68 27.66
C ILE A 165 -4.96 2.69 28.51
N ASP A 166 -3.80 2.31 29.02
CA ASP A 166 -2.93 3.20 29.79
C ASP A 166 -2.58 4.47 29.01
N LEU A 167 -2.26 4.34 27.72
CA LEU A 167 -1.91 5.46 26.85
C LEU A 167 -3.10 6.41 26.61
N LEU A 168 -4.30 5.87 26.43
CA LEU A 168 -5.53 6.67 26.27
C LEU A 168 -5.88 7.45 27.54
N VAL A 169 -5.74 6.83 28.71
CA VAL A 169 -5.90 7.50 30.02
C VAL A 169 -4.85 8.59 30.17
N GLN A 170 -3.59 8.29 29.88
CA GLN A 170 -2.50 9.24 29.97
C GLN A 170 -2.66 10.41 28.98
N ALA A 171 -3.19 10.16 27.79
CA ALA A 171 -3.49 11.22 26.82
C ALA A 171 -4.42 12.28 27.42
N LYS A 172 -5.49 11.85 28.10
CA LYS A 172 -6.42 12.76 28.79
C LYS A 172 -5.70 13.58 29.88
N LEU A 173 -4.84 12.96 30.67
CA LEU A 173 -4.07 13.64 31.72
C LEU A 173 -3.08 14.65 31.18
N LEU A 174 -2.53 14.41 29.99
CA LEU A 174 -1.62 15.29 29.28
C LEU A 174 -2.32 16.42 28.49
N GLY A 175 -3.65 16.51 28.57
CA GLY A 175 -4.43 17.53 27.83
C GLY A 175 -4.59 17.26 26.34
N LEU A 176 -4.32 16.04 25.91
CA LEU A 176 -4.67 15.54 24.57
C LEU A 176 -6.10 15.01 24.54
N ILE A 177 -6.63 14.79 23.35
CA ILE A 177 -7.96 14.19 23.17
C ILE A 177 -7.78 12.71 22.80
N PRO A 178 -8.05 11.75 23.74
CA PRO A 178 -8.10 10.33 23.42
C PRO A 178 -9.26 10.09 22.46
N TYR A 179 -8.93 9.87 21.18
CA TYR A 179 -9.92 9.93 20.10
C TYR A 179 -10.35 8.55 19.61
N GLY A 180 -9.42 7.61 19.55
CA GLY A 180 -9.75 6.28 19.04
C GLY A 180 -8.61 5.28 19.11
N ILE A 181 -8.84 4.17 18.44
CA ILE A 181 -7.93 3.03 18.36
C ILE A 181 -7.70 2.69 16.89
N SER A 182 -6.48 2.31 16.55
CA SER A 182 -6.14 1.80 15.22
C SER A 182 -5.46 0.44 15.28
N PHE A 183 -5.60 -0.30 14.20
CA PHE A 183 -4.87 -1.53 13.95
C PHE A 183 -4.52 -1.67 12.47
N HIS A 184 -3.70 -2.66 12.15
CA HIS A 184 -3.38 -3.00 10.77
C HIS A 184 -3.14 -4.52 10.68
N VAL A 185 -3.84 -5.19 9.79
CA VAL A 185 -3.90 -6.66 9.69
C VAL A 185 -2.77 -7.27 8.85
N GLY A 186 -1.82 -6.48 8.37
CA GLY A 186 -0.80 -6.91 7.40
C GLY A 186 -1.17 -6.50 5.97
N SER A 187 -0.15 -6.33 5.12
CA SER A 187 -0.38 -5.92 3.72
C SER A 187 -0.67 -7.14 2.86
N GLN A 188 -1.59 -7.04 1.92
CA GLN A 188 -2.06 -8.16 1.09
C GLN A 188 -2.70 -9.26 1.97
N GLN A 189 -3.62 -8.87 2.85
CA GLN A 189 -4.30 -9.78 3.76
C GLN A 189 -5.50 -10.45 3.07
N LYS A 190 -5.50 -11.76 3.01
CA LYS A 190 -6.57 -12.55 2.38
C LYS A 190 -7.54 -13.16 3.38
N ASP A 191 -7.10 -13.33 4.63
CA ASP A 191 -7.93 -13.86 5.70
C ASP A 191 -8.76 -12.76 6.35
N ILE A 192 -10.06 -12.73 6.05
CA ILE A 192 -10.99 -11.70 6.56
C ILE A 192 -11.22 -11.85 8.07
N ALA A 193 -11.07 -13.05 8.63
CA ALA A 193 -11.26 -13.29 10.07
C ALA A 193 -10.25 -12.52 10.95
N VAL A 194 -9.14 -12.06 10.39
CA VAL A 194 -8.16 -11.22 11.11
C VAL A 194 -8.77 -9.87 11.52
N TRP A 195 -9.70 -9.31 10.72
CA TRP A 195 -10.45 -8.10 11.09
C TRP A 195 -11.40 -8.34 12.25
N ASP A 196 -12.09 -9.49 12.30
CA ASP A 196 -12.97 -9.87 13.42
C ASP A 196 -12.21 -9.91 14.75
N ALA A 197 -11.09 -10.64 14.77
CA ALA A 197 -10.24 -10.73 15.97
C ALA A 197 -9.72 -9.35 16.44
N ALA A 198 -9.40 -8.45 15.49
CA ALA A 198 -8.97 -7.10 15.82
C ALA A 198 -10.12 -6.23 16.34
N LEU A 199 -11.29 -6.28 15.70
CA LEU A 199 -12.48 -5.51 16.10
C LEU A 199 -12.98 -5.91 17.47
N SER A 200 -12.99 -7.21 17.80
CA SER A 200 -13.35 -7.69 19.14
C SER A 200 -12.45 -7.12 20.24
N LYS A 201 -11.14 -6.98 20.00
CA LYS A 201 -10.22 -6.30 20.93
C LYS A 201 -10.53 -4.81 21.04
N VAL A 202 -10.82 -4.15 19.93
CA VAL A 202 -11.21 -2.73 19.89
C VAL A 202 -12.48 -2.51 20.70
N LYS A 203 -13.49 -3.37 20.50
CA LYS A 203 -14.76 -3.31 21.25
C LYS A 203 -14.53 -3.42 22.75
N TYR A 204 -13.74 -4.38 23.21
CA TYR A 204 -13.37 -4.53 24.62
C TYR A 204 -12.77 -3.23 25.18
N MET A 205 -11.85 -2.59 24.46
CA MET A 205 -11.21 -1.36 24.92
C MET A 205 -12.14 -0.15 24.88
N PHE A 206 -13.06 -0.05 23.91
CA PHE A 206 -14.09 0.97 23.89
C PHE A 206 -15.01 0.88 25.12
N ASP A 207 -15.44 -0.34 25.46
CA ASP A 207 -16.27 -0.57 26.62
C ASP A 207 -15.51 -0.28 27.92
N TRP A 208 -14.26 -0.72 28.04
CA TRP A 208 -13.41 -0.42 29.19
C TRP A 208 -13.27 1.10 29.39
N MET A 209 -12.87 1.83 28.37
CA MET A 209 -12.67 3.27 28.44
C MET A 209 -13.95 4.01 28.84
N ARG A 210 -15.09 3.56 28.35
CA ARG A 210 -16.38 4.13 28.71
C ARG A 210 -16.78 3.83 30.14
N LEU A 211 -16.67 2.58 30.59
CA LEU A 211 -17.22 2.11 31.86
C LEU A 211 -16.28 2.43 33.04
N GLU A 212 -14.99 2.23 32.87
CA GLU A 212 -14.02 2.36 33.97
C GLU A 212 -13.35 3.75 33.99
N GLU A 213 -13.12 4.38 32.82
CA GLU A 213 -12.38 5.65 32.73
C GLU A 213 -13.27 6.85 32.41
N GLY A 214 -14.56 6.64 32.11
CA GLY A 214 -15.49 7.69 31.71
C GLY A 214 -15.06 8.44 30.44
N VAL A 215 -14.38 7.74 29.54
CA VAL A 215 -13.89 8.29 28.25
C VAL A 215 -14.62 7.63 27.10
N ILE A 216 -15.30 8.43 26.30
CA ILE A 216 -16.00 7.97 25.09
C ILE A 216 -15.07 8.13 23.90
N LEU A 217 -14.52 7.03 23.41
CA LEU A 217 -13.78 7.01 22.16
C LEU A 217 -14.71 7.23 20.97
N LYS A 218 -14.22 7.89 19.92
CA LYS A 218 -15.04 8.34 18.80
C LYS A 218 -14.71 7.67 17.48
N MET A 219 -13.57 6.97 17.37
CA MET A 219 -13.04 6.54 16.10
C MET A 219 -12.39 5.15 16.17
N ILE A 220 -12.67 4.33 15.18
CA ILE A 220 -11.95 3.09 14.85
C ILE A 220 -11.25 3.29 13.52
N ASN A 221 -9.92 3.18 13.54
CA ASN A 221 -9.11 3.16 12.33
C ASN A 221 -8.67 1.71 12.05
N MET A 222 -9.27 1.11 11.04
CA MET A 222 -9.05 -0.29 10.67
C MET A 222 -7.78 -0.50 9.84
N GLY A 223 -7.01 0.59 9.60
CA GLY A 223 -5.81 0.54 8.80
C GLY A 223 -6.06 0.19 7.33
N GLY A 224 -5.03 -0.37 6.72
CA GLY A 224 -5.09 -0.93 5.38
C GLY A 224 -5.09 -2.47 5.41
N GLY A 225 -4.40 -3.04 4.45
CA GLY A 225 -4.24 -4.50 4.33
C GLY A 225 -5.10 -5.12 3.24
N PHE A 226 -6.10 -4.40 2.75
CA PHE A 226 -6.92 -4.87 1.62
C PHE A 226 -6.04 -5.23 0.42
N PRO A 227 -6.27 -6.41 -0.18
CA PRO A 227 -5.40 -6.92 -1.22
C PRO A 227 -5.64 -6.26 -2.58
N ALA A 228 -4.62 -6.33 -3.43
CA ALA A 228 -4.72 -6.12 -4.87
C ALA A 228 -4.61 -7.47 -5.61
N ASN A 229 -4.98 -7.51 -6.87
CA ASN A 229 -5.01 -8.73 -7.67
C ASN A 229 -3.61 -9.07 -8.22
N TYR A 230 -2.93 -10.00 -7.56
CA TYR A 230 -1.67 -10.60 -8.02
C TYR A 230 -1.91 -12.01 -8.59
N ILE A 231 -0.87 -12.85 -8.66
CA ILE A 231 -1.04 -14.24 -9.16
C ILE A 231 -1.99 -15.05 -8.29
N SER A 232 -1.97 -14.85 -6.99
CA SER A 232 -2.88 -15.55 -6.09
C SER A 232 -4.25 -14.88 -6.07
N GLU A 233 -5.30 -15.63 -6.24
CA GLU A 233 -6.67 -15.14 -6.19
C GLU A 233 -6.98 -14.41 -4.87
N VAL A 234 -7.75 -13.34 -4.96
CA VAL A 234 -8.25 -12.55 -3.84
C VAL A 234 -9.75 -12.37 -3.96
N ASN A 235 -10.43 -12.24 -2.84
CA ASN A 235 -11.84 -11.90 -2.83
C ASN A 235 -12.05 -10.45 -3.33
N PRO A 236 -13.18 -10.16 -3.98
CA PRO A 236 -13.58 -8.79 -4.28
C PRO A 236 -13.74 -7.97 -2.99
N ILE A 237 -13.55 -6.66 -3.07
CA ILE A 237 -13.65 -5.75 -1.90
C ILE A 237 -15.01 -5.80 -1.24
N GLN A 238 -16.06 -6.11 -2.00
CA GLN A 238 -17.44 -6.27 -1.52
C GLN A 238 -17.51 -7.35 -0.43
N VAL A 239 -16.83 -8.49 -0.62
CA VAL A 239 -16.83 -9.60 0.35
C VAL A 239 -16.15 -9.17 1.66
N TYR A 240 -15.03 -8.41 1.57
CA TYR A 240 -14.40 -7.83 2.76
C TYR A 240 -15.34 -6.86 3.46
N ALA A 241 -16.01 -5.99 2.71
CA ALA A 241 -16.90 -4.99 3.27
C ALA A 241 -18.09 -5.62 3.97
N GLU A 242 -18.77 -6.57 3.34
CA GLU A 242 -19.93 -7.27 3.90
C GLU A 242 -19.58 -7.91 5.25
N GLU A 243 -18.46 -8.64 5.33
CA GLU A 243 -18.05 -9.31 6.56
C GLU A 243 -17.59 -8.32 7.64
N ILE A 244 -16.75 -7.33 7.29
CA ILE A 244 -16.27 -6.34 8.25
C ILE A 244 -17.42 -5.48 8.81
N LEU A 245 -18.35 -5.06 7.96
CA LEU A 245 -19.53 -4.30 8.40
C LEU A 245 -20.46 -5.15 9.28
N ARG A 246 -20.58 -6.44 8.99
CA ARG A 246 -21.30 -7.38 9.85
C ARG A 246 -20.65 -7.45 11.24
N TYR A 247 -19.34 -7.63 11.36
CA TYR A 247 -18.62 -7.63 12.64
C TYR A 247 -18.83 -6.34 13.42
N LEU A 248 -18.71 -5.19 12.74
CA LEU A 248 -18.93 -3.88 13.36
C LEU A 248 -20.36 -3.72 13.87
N HIS A 249 -21.35 -4.17 13.10
CA HIS A 249 -22.76 -4.11 13.52
C HIS A 249 -23.05 -5.05 14.70
N ASP A 250 -22.50 -6.26 14.68
CA ASP A 250 -22.63 -7.22 15.78
C ASP A 250 -22.05 -6.66 17.10
N ASP A 251 -20.93 -5.91 17.03
CA ASP A 251 -20.24 -5.33 18.16
C ASP A 251 -20.86 -4.00 18.66
N HIS A 252 -21.30 -3.12 17.75
CA HIS A 252 -21.70 -1.74 18.08
C HIS A 252 -23.19 -1.43 17.79
N GLY A 253 -23.93 -2.34 17.16
CA GLY A 253 -25.31 -2.08 16.74
C GLY A 253 -25.36 -0.95 15.68
N ASP A 254 -26.36 -0.09 15.84
CA ASP A 254 -26.57 1.05 14.91
C ASP A 254 -25.74 2.30 15.30
N ASP A 255 -25.12 2.31 16.48
CA ASP A 255 -24.30 3.45 16.97
C ASP A 255 -22.81 3.24 16.66
N LEU A 256 -22.49 3.19 15.36
CA LEU A 256 -21.13 3.00 14.90
C LEU A 256 -20.26 4.24 15.20
N PRO A 257 -19.03 4.07 15.72
CA PRO A 257 -18.07 5.17 15.79
C PRO A 257 -17.66 5.63 14.39
N GLU A 258 -16.94 6.74 14.31
CA GLU A 258 -16.29 7.18 13.06
C GLU A 258 -15.34 6.07 12.58
N LEU A 259 -15.51 5.62 11.34
CA LEU A 259 -14.67 4.59 10.74
C LEU A 259 -13.63 5.24 9.82
N ILE A 260 -12.38 4.80 9.94
CA ILE A 260 -11.28 5.19 9.04
C ILE A 260 -10.69 3.93 8.41
N LEU A 261 -10.46 4.01 7.10
CA LEU A 261 -9.68 3.04 6.32
C LEU A 261 -8.42 3.71 5.81
N GLU A 262 -7.29 3.00 5.84
CA GLU A 262 -6.01 3.47 5.30
C GLU A 262 -5.56 2.61 4.09
N PRO A 263 -6.35 2.56 3.01
CA PRO A 263 -5.97 1.78 1.84
C PRO A 263 -4.75 2.40 1.17
N GLY A 264 -3.85 1.57 0.70
CA GLY A 264 -2.72 1.95 -0.14
C GLY A 264 -2.71 1.04 -1.36
N ARG A 265 -2.23 -0.18 -1.20
CA ARG A 265 -2.11 -1.20 -2.25
C ARG A 265 -3.39 -1.42 -3.03
N SER A 266 -4.51 -1.61 -2.36
CA SER A 266 -5.81 -1.89 -3.00
C SER A 266 -6.32 -0.76 -3.88
N LEU A 267 -5.89 0.49 -3.66
CA LEU A 267 -6.27 1.62 -4.51
C LEU A 267 -5.37 1.78 -5.73
N VAL A 268 -4.05 1.59 -5.55
CA VAL A 268 -3.10 1.97 -6.60
C VAL A 268 -2.37 0.78 -7.22
N GLY A 269 -2.41 -0.41 -6.61
CA GLY A 269 -1.65 -1.57 -7.08
C GLY A 269 -1.95 -1.92 -8.54
N GLU A 270 -3.21 -2.15 -8.85
CA GLU A 270 -3.66 -2.58 -10.17
C GLU A 270 -3.52 -1.49 -11.25
N SER A 271 -3.38 -0.23 -10.87
CA SER A 271 -3.21 0.89 -11.80
C SER A 271 -1.84 0.93 -12.47
N GLY A 272 -0.84 0.24 -11.93
CA GLY A 272 0.53 0.29 -12.40
C GLY A 272 0.94 -0.89 -13.26
N VAL A 273 1.61 -0.59 -14.35
CA VAL A 273 2.32 -1.58 -15.18
C VAL A 273 3.76 -1.12 -15.34
N LEU A 274 4.70 -1.91 -14.80
CA LEU A 274 6.11 -1.69 -15.02
C LEU A 274 6.51 -2.41 -16.31
N VAL A 275 7.16 -1.67 -17.22
CA VAL A 275 7.59 -2.18 -18.52
C VAL A 275 9.11 -2.31 -18.50
N SER A 276 9.59 -3.51 -18.76
CA SER A 276 11.00 -3.83 -18.87
C SER A 276 11.34 -4.54 -20.16
N GLU A 277 12.64 -4.58 -20.49
CA GLU A 277 13.17 -5.30 -21.64
C GLU A 277 14.02 -6.49 -21.17
N VAL A 278 13.96 -7.58 -21.92
CA VAL A 278 14.86 -8.72 -21.76
C VAL A 278 16.25 -8.35 -22.30
N VAL A 279 17.22 -8.25 -21.42
CA VAL A 279 18.61 -7.85 -21.78
C VAL A 279 19.48 -9.06 -22.09
N LEU A 280 19.27 -10.17 -21.38
CA LEU A 280 20.08 -11.38 -21.52
C LEU A 280 19.24 -12.62 -21.21
N ILE A 281 19.46 -13.69 -21.96
CA ILE A 281 18.93 -15.02 -21.66
C ILE A 281 20.10 -15.99 -21.57
N SER A 282 20.18 -16.74 -20.46
CA SER A 282 21.24 -17.72 -20.25
C SER A 282 20.73 -19.01 -19.57
N ARG A 283 21.62 -19.98 -19.52
CA ARG A 283 21.50 -21.18 -18.67
C ARG A 283 22.77 -21.35 -17.87
N LYS A 284 22.70 -21.88 -16.66
CA LYS A 284 23.90 -22.07 -15.83
C LYS A 284 24.66 -23.36 -16.17
N SER A 285 23.98 -24.33 -16.78
CA SER A 285 24.61 -25.52 -17.34
C SER A 285 23.91 -25.98 -18.62
N ARG A 286 24.51 -26.92 -19.36
CA ARG A 286 23.92 -27.51 -20.56
C ARG A 286 22.66 -28.34 -20.27
N THR A 287 22.53 -28.83 -19.04
CA THR A 287 21.46 -29.71 -18.60
C THR A 287 20.38 -28.95 -17.80
N ASP A 288 20.58 -27.65 -17.54
CA ASP A 288 19.57 -26.85 -16.84
C ASP A 288 18.29 -26.76 -17.63
N LEU A 289 17.18 -27.04 -16.95
CA LEU A 289 15.86 -26.88 -17.50
C LEU A 289 15.40 -25.42 -17.40
N LYS A 290 15.81 -24.70 -16.33
CA LYS A 290 15.47 -23.27 -16.13
C LYS A 290 16.33 -22.36 -17.00
N ARG A 291 15.69 -21.38 -17.62
CA ARG A 291 16.37 -20.27 -18.29
C ARG A 291 16.48 -19.10 -17.31
N TRP A 292 17.60 -18.41 -17.32
CA TRP A 292 17.81 -17.16 -16.62
C TRP A 292 17.46 -16.02 -17.55
N ILE A 293 16.48 -15.22 -17.18
CA ILE A 293 16.01 -14.05 -17.92
C ILE A 293 16.46 -12.82 -17.13
N TYR A 294 17.36 -12.02 -17.70
CA TYR A 294 17.81 -10.78 -17.11
C TYR A 294 17.08 -9.63 -17.76
N THR A 295 16.54 -8.73 -16.95
CA THR A 295 15.81 -7.55 -17.37
C THR A 295 16.57 -6.28 -17.04
N ASP A 296 16.23 -5.18 -17.67
CA ASP A 296 16.78 -3.84 -17.40
C ASP A 296 16.22 -3.18 -16.13
N VAL A 297 15.39 -3.88 -15.38
CA VAL A 297 14.88 -3.51 -14.06
C VAL A 297 14.97 -4.70 -13.11
N GLY A 298 15.16 -4.45 -11.83
CA GLY A 298 15.25 -5.51 -10.84
C GLY A 298 14.74 -5.09 -9.48
N LEU A 299 15.14 -5.86 -8.48
CA LEU A 299 14.77 -5.66 -7.08
C LEU A 299 15.05 -4.22 -6.61
N PHE A 300 16.19 -3.65 -7.00
CA PHE A 300 16.63 -2.34 -6.51
C PHE A 300 15.98 -1.15 -7.22
N GLN A 301 15.43 -1.31 -8.42
CA GLN A 301 14.84 -0.20 -9.21
C GLN A 301 13.32 -0.17 -9.20
N GLY A 302 12.65 -0.96 -8.35
CA GLY A 302 11.19 -0.89 -8.24
C GLY A 302 10.49 -2.19 -7.89
N LEU A 303 11.19 -3.32 -7.93
CA LEU A 303 10.61 -4.64 -7.64
C LEU A 303 11.04 -5.17 -6.26
N ILE A 304 11.27 -4.28 -5.29
CA ILE A 304 11.75 -4.64 -3.95
C ILE A 304 10.83 -5.64 -3.24
N GLU A 305 9.53 -5.58 -3.48
CA GLU A 305 8.57 -6.50 -2.86
C GLU A 305 8.65 -7.94 -3.42
N THR A 306 9.50 -8.19 -4.43
CA THR A 306 9.87 -9.55 -4.84
C THR A 306 10.89 -10.19 -3.90
N MET A 307 11.46 -9.43 -2.95
CA MET A 307 12.39 -9.95 -1.96
C MET A 307 11.77 -11.13 -1.21
N GLY A 308 12.48 -12.24 -1.13
CA GLY A 308 11.96 -13.48 -0.58
C GLY A 308 10.77 -14.06 -1.34
N GLU A 309 10.54 -13.61 -2.57
CA GLU A 309 9.41 -14.01 -3.42
C GLU A 309 8.05 -13.71 -2.77
N ALA A 310 7.98 -12.64 -1.95
CA ALA A 310 6.78 -12.31 -1.18
C ALA A 310 5.63 -11.91 -2.11
N ILE A 311 5.78 -10.83 -2.87
CA ILE A 311 4.76 -10.42 -3.86
C ILE A 311 5.12 -11.03 -5.22
N LYS A 312 4.18 -11.74 -5.80
CA LYS A 312 4.34 -12.41 -7.10
C LYS A 312 3.55 -11.65 -8.16
N TYR A 313 4.25 -10.76 -8.85
CA TYR A 313 3.64 -9.95 -9.91
C TYR A 313 3.25 -10.82 -11.11
N PRO A 314 2.04 -10.64 -11.69
CA PRO A 314 1.70 -11.21 -12.98
C PRO A 314 2.58 -10.60 -14.08
N ILE A 315 3.18 -11.43 -14.92
CA ILE A 315 4.08 -10.98 -15.98
C ILE A 315 3.50 -11.40 -17.32
N TYR A 316 3.23 -10.42 -18.17
CA TYR A 316 2.76 -10.63 -19.54
C TYR A 316 3.85 -10.27 -20.55
N THR A 317 3.84 -10.96 -21.68
CA THR A 317 4.58 -10.62 -22.87
C THR A 317 3.75 -10.98 -24.10
N GLU A 318 3.85 -10.21 -25.17
CA GLU A 318 3.11 -10.44 -26.43
C GLU A 318 3.40 -11.81 -27.05
N LYS A 319 4.52 -12.45 -26.67
CA LYS A 319 4.83 -13.83 -27.09
C LYS A 319 3.83 -14.86 -26.56
N MET A 320 3.09 -14.54 -25.48
CA MET A 320 2.05 -15.42 -24.94
C MET A 320 0.82 -15.52 -25.83
N ASP A 321 0.55 -14.53 -26.68
CA ASP A 321 -0.62 -14.51 -27.55
C ASP A 321 -0.59 -15.62 -28.61
N ASN A 322 0.60 -16.07 -28.97
CA ASN A 322 0.80 -17.12 -29.96
C ASN A 322 0.63 -18.54 -29.41
N LYS A 323 0.27 -18.71 -28.11
CA LYS A 323 0.12 -20.01 -27.42
C LYS A 323 1.34 -20.93 -27.58
N GLU A 324 2.52 -20.33 -27.63
CA GLU A 324 3.78 -21.06 -27.64
C GLU A 324 3.97 -21.85 -26.34
N ALA A 325 4.74 -22.93 -26.43
CA ALA A 325 5.12 -23.69 -25.24
C ALA A 325 5.93 -22.80 -24.28
N GLU A 326 5.58 -22.89 -23.00
CA GLU A 326 6.26 -22.16 -21.94
C GLU A 326 7.25 -23.07 -21.20
N GLY A 327 8.31 -22.47 -20.66
CA GLY A 327 9.29 -23.15 -19.84
C GLY A 327 9.66 -22.39 -18.60
N SER A 328 10.12 -23.11 -17.59
CA SER A 328 10.49 -22.56 -16.30
C SER A 328 11.65 -21.54 -16.44
N VAL A 329 11.53 -20.43 -15.73
CA VAL A 329 12.51 -19.34 -15.75
C VAL A 329 12.92 -18.91 -14.35
N VAL A 330 14.10 -18.30 -14.24
CA VAL A 330 14.55 -17.45 -13.14
C VAL A 330 14.59 -16.02 -13.66
N LEU A 331 14.04 -15.07 -12.90
CA LEU A 331 14.01 -13.66 -13.25
C LEU A 331 15.02 -12.89 -12.41
N ALA A 332 15.91 -12.15 -13.03
CA ALA A 332 16.97 -11.39 -12.38
C ALA A 332 17.10 -9.97 -12.96
N GLY A 333 17.50 -9.04 -12.11
CA GLY A 333 17.73 -7.64 -12.49
C GLY A 333 19.12 -7.39 -13.06
N PRO A 334 19.40 -6.11 -13.41
CA PRO A 334 20.61 -5.72 -14.13
C PRO A 334 21.80 -5.40 -13.23
N THR A 335 21.65 -5.34 -11.91
CA THR A 335 22.71 -4.89 -11.02
C THR A 335 23.79 -5.96 -10.80
N CYS A 336 24.95 -5.53 -10.34
CA CYS A 336 26.05 -6.44 -10.00
C CYS A 336 25.88 -7.14 -8.64
N ASP A 337 24.73 -6.95 -7.97
CA ASP A 337 24.44 -7.60 -6.69
C ASP A 337 23.80 -8.97 -6.92
N SER A 338 24.31 -10.00 -6.24
CA SER A 338 23.78 -11.36 -6.36
C SER A 338 22.37 -11.53 -5.75
N THR A 339 21.90 -10.58 -4.94
CA THR A 339 20.53 -10.56 -4.41
C THR A 339 19.49 -10.02 -5.40
N ASP A 340 19.94 -9.46 -6.55
CA ASP A 340 19.04 -8.93 -7.57
C ASP A 340 18.38 -10.05 -8.40
N ILE A 341 17.71 -10.93 -7.68
CA ILE A 341 16.91 -12.04 -8.22
C ILE A 341 15.49 -11.87 -7.71
N MET A 342 14.54 -11.69 -8.62
CA MET A 342 13.13 -11.53 -8.27
C MET A 342 12.47 -12.87 -7.98
N TYR A 343 12.63 -13.85 -8.89
CA TYR A 343 11.98 -15.15 -8.77
C TYR A 343 12.89 -16.28 -9.23
N GLU A 344 13.30 -17.12 -8.30
CA GLU A 344 14.08 -18.34 -8.55
C GLU A 344 13.26 -19.60 -8.25
N ASN A 345 12.43 -19.58 -7.19
CA ASN A 345 11.70 -20.73 -6.69
C ASN A 345 10.20 -20.63 -6.98
N ALA A 346 9.67 -19.46 -7.32
CA ALA A 346 8.25 -19.20 -7.56
C ALA A 346 7.67 -19.89 -8.80
N ASN A 347 8.50 -20.65 -9.52
CA ASN A 347 8.11 -21.48 -10.67
C ASN A 347 7.42 -20.70 -11.80
N TYR A 348 7.98 -19.52 -12.14
CA TYR A 348 7.51 -18.77 -13.30
C TYR A 348 7.80 -19.50 -14.59
N HIS A 349 6.85 -19.38 -15.53
CA HIS A 349 6.96 -19.91 -16.88
C HIS A 349 6.78 -18.79 -17.90
N LEU A 350 7.68 -18.73 -18.87
CA LEU A 350 7.63 -17.79 -19.98
C LEU A 350 7.83 -18.54 -21.31
N PRO A 351 7.27 -18.01 -22.44
CA PRO A 351 7.36 -18.66 -23.74
C PRO A 351 8.79 -18.98 -24.17
N HIS A 352 8.97 -20.14 -24.78
CA HIS A 352 10.31 -20.58 -25.22
C HIS A 352 10.91 -19.67 -26.29
N ASN A 353 10.07 -18.99 -27.09
CA ASN A 353 10.50 -18.05 -28.14
C ASN A 353 10.78 -16.64 -27.63
N LEU A 354 10.76 -16.42 -26.29
CA LEU A 354 11.20 -15.16 -25.70
C LEU A 354 12.67 -14.90 -26.06
N ALA A 355 12.97 -13.69 -26.52
CA ALA A 355 14.28 -13.26 -27.01
C ALA A 355 14.75 -11.97 -26.35
N VAL A 356 16.04 -11.66 -26.48
CA VAL A 356 16.59 -10.36 -26.10
C VAL A 356 15.93 -9.28 -26.93
N GLY A 357 15.55 -8.18 -26.28
CA GLY A 357 14.77 -7.08 -26.86
C GLY A 357 13.24 -7.22 -26.69
N ASP A 358 12.75 -8.38 -26.28
CA ASP A 358 11.31 -8.54 -25.99
C ASP A 358 10.94 -7.82 -24.68
N ARG A 359 9.72 -7.24 -24.66
CA ARG A 359 9.19 -6.55 -23.47
C ARG A 359 8.47 -7.50 -22.52
N LEU A 360 8.66 -7.26 -21.24
CA LEU A 360 7.89 -7.85 -20.16
C LEU A 360 7.08 -6.75 -19.48
N TYR A 361 5.79 -7.01 -19.28
CA TYR A 361 4.83 -6.13 -18.63
C TYR A 361 4.49 -6.73 -17.27
N TRP A 362 4.99 -6.09 -16.21
CA TRP A 362 4.76 -6.49 -14.83
C TRP A 362 3.49 -5.79 -14.36
N MET A 363 2.41 -6.56 -14.28
CA MET A 363 1.09 -6.05 -13.90
C MET A 363 1.01 -5.80 -12.40
N THR A 364 0.07 -4.95 -11.98
CA THR A 364 -0.22 -4.65 -10.56
C THR A 364 0.98 -4.04 -9.81
N THR A 365 1.79 -3.23 -10.49
CA THR A 365 3.00 -2.60 -9.94
C THR A 365 2.79 -1.14 -9.51
N GLY A 366 1.55 -0.66 -9.35
CA GLY A 366 1.26 0.73 -8.99
C GLY A 366 1.58 1.10 -7.54
N ALA A 367 1.75 0.10 -6.65
CA ALA A 367 2.06 0.30 -5.24
C ALA A 367 3.49 -0.12 -4.90
N TYR A 368 4.16 0.66 -4.05
CA TYR A 368 5.49 0.35 -3.47
C TYR A 368 6.57 0.06 -4.51
N THR A 369 6.49 0.69 -5.67
CA THR A 369 7.46 0.56 -6.76
C THR A 369 8.49 1.69 -6.67
N THR A 370 8.20 2.87 -7.21
CA THR A 370 9.12 4.00 -7.18
C THR A 370 9.36 4.60 -5.79
N SER A 371 8.38 4.48 -4.89
CA SER A 371 8.50 4.95 -3.50
C SER A 371 9.36 4.07 -2.61
N TYR A 372 9.74 2.89 -3.09
CA TYR A 372 10.45 1.86 -2.31
C TYR A 372 11.68 1.34 -3.06
N SER A 373 12.28 2.17 -3.90
CA SER A 373 13.49 1.88 -4.68
C SER A 373 14.75 2.39 -4.00
N SER A 374 15.89 1.79 -4.35
CA SER A 374 17.20 2.34 -4.02
C SER A 374 17.49 3.59 -4.85
N VAL A 375 18.42 4.41 -4.37
CA VAL A 375 18.89 5.61 -5.07
C VAL A 375 20.24 5.31 -5.72
N GLU A 376 20.27 5.38 -7.07
CA GLU A 376 21.49 5.32 -7.88
C GLU A 376 22.44 4.11 -7.62
N PHE A 377 21.87 2.99 -7.15
CA PHE A 377 22.68 1.79 -6.93
C PHE A 377 23.28 1.30 -8.28
N ASN A 378 24.57 1.04 -8.32
CA ASN A 378 25.37 0.81 -9.53
C ASN A 378 25.26 1.93 -10.59
N GLY A 379 24.85 3.13 -10.22
CA GLY A 379 24.66 4.26 -11.13
C GLY A 379 23.38 4.20 -11.96
N PHE A 380 22.48 3.24 -11.72
CA PHE A 380 21.17 3.22 -12.37
C PHE A 380 20.30 4.41 -11.90
N PRO A 381 19.70 5.16 -12.83
CA PRO A 381 18.83 6.28 -12.47
C PRO A 381 17.55 5.78 -11.79
N PRO A 382 16.84 6.64 -11.04
CA PRO A 382 15.50 6.34 -10.56
C PRO A 382 14.56 5.94 -11.69
N LEU A 383 13.67 4.97 -11.44
CA LEU A 383 12.70 4.49 -12.40
C LEU A 383 11.76 5.63 -12.81
N LYS A 384 11.69 5.92 -14.10
CA LYS A 384 10.76 6.91 -14.64
C LYS A 384 9.31 6.44 -14.43
N THR A 385 8.45 7.35 -14.01
CA THR A 385 7.02 7.08 -13.81
C THR A 385 6.19 8.04 -14.65
N TYR A 386 5.28 7.49 -15.43
CA TYR A 386 4.33 8.22 -16.23
C TYR A 386 2.91 7.98 -15.73
N PHE A 387 2.08 8.99 -15.80
CA PHE A 387 0.68 8.94 -15.38
C PHE A 387 -0.21 9.21 -16.59
N ILE A 388 -1.15 8.33 -16.87
CA ILE A 388 -2.10 8.43 -17.98
C ILE A 388 -3.54 8.40 -17.49
N GLY A 389 -4.51 8.71 -18.35
CA GLY A 389 -5.93 8.75 -18.00
C GLY A 389 -6.35 10.06 -17.31
N CYS A 390 -7.65 10.24 -17.07
CA CYS A 390 -8.23 11.45 -16.48
C CYS A 390 -7.73 12.77 -17.14
N GLY A 391 -7.43 12.74 -18.44
CA GLY A 391 -6.92 13.90 -19.20
C GLY A 391 -5.48 14.29 -18.89
N LYS A 392 -4.71 13.45 -18.21
CA LYS A 392 -3.30 13.68 -17.87
C LYS A 392 -2.37 12.70 -18.59
N GLU A 393 -1.25 13.23 -19.07
CA GLU A 393 -0.06 12.48 -19.46
C GLU A 393 1.15 13.24 -18.94
N GLU A 394 1.76 12.78 -17.85
CA GLU A 394 2.86 13.46 -17.18
C GLU A 394 4.03 12.51 -16.95
N GLU A 395 5.26 12.99 -17.24
CA GLU A 395 6.51 12.34 -16.82
C GLU A 395 6.90 12.87 -15.43
N LYS A 396 7.27 11.97 -14.52
CA LYS A 396 7.84 12.32 -13.23
C LYS A 396 9.19 11.62 -13.04
N ASN A 397 10.22 12.42 -12.76
CA ASN A 397 11.55 11.94 -12.36
C ASN A 397 11.62 11.70 -10.85
#